data_e3564302d59c9dec6c1184acbc9a0b7e
#
_entry.id   e3564302d59c9dec6c1184acbc9a0b7e
#
_cell.length_a   1.000
_cell.length_b   1.000
_cell.length_c   1.000
_cell.angle_alpha   90.00
_cell.angle_beta   90.00
_cell.angle_gamma   90.00
#
_symmetry.space_group_name_H-M   'P 1'
#
loop_
_entity.id
_entity.type
_entity.pdbx_description
1 polymer ?
#
loop_
_entity_poly.entity_id
_entity_poly.type
_entity_poly.pdbx_seq_one_letter_code
_entity_poly.pdbx_strand_id
1 'polypeptide(L)'
;YIISAAAPFIEIEMEPNTMQIEAVSVRPSPFRHTAESPVSMRKIGLQEIEKSPGSNRDISRIVRSYPGVAFSPIGYRNDLIVRGGGPSENRFYMDGIEIPNINHFATQGASGGPVSIVNADLIREIDFYTGAFPANRAGALSSVLDFKLRDGNPEKQTFKATLGA
;
A
#
# COMPACT_ATOMS: atom_id res chain seq x y z
N TYR A 1 21.15 36.08 -46.76
CA TYR A 1 21.23 37.37 -46.06
C TYR A 1 22.40 38.17 -46.67
N ILE A 2 22.10 39.34 -47.20
CA ILE A 2 23.15 40.26 -47.70
C ILE A 2 23.48 41.18 -46.51
N ILE A 3 24.68 41.04 -46.00
CA ILE A 3 25.17 41.93 -44.93
C ILE A 3 25.63 43.22 -45.59
N SER A 4 24.87 44.28 -45.41
CA SER A 4 25.28 45.64 -45.84
C SER A 4 25.94 46.35 -44.66
N ALA A 5 27.04 47.07 -44.89
CA ALA A 5 27.75 47.83 -43.86
C ALA A 5 26.92 48.97 -43.21
N ALA A 6 25.67 49.14 -43.66
CA ALA A 6 24.73 50.13 -43.13
C ALA A 6 23.64 49.54 -42.21
N ALA A 7 23.66 48.20 -41.89
CA ALA A 7 22.70 47.58 -41.00
C ALA A 7 23.19 47.71 -39.52
N PRO A 8 22.55 48.52 -38.70
CA PRO A 8 23.13 48.94 -37.42
C PRO A 8 23.18 47.87 -36.35
N PHE A 9 22.28 46.89 -36.32
CA PHE A 9 22.31 45.77 -35.36
C PHE A 9 21.40 44.64 -35.85
N ILE A 10 21.83 43.40 -35.64
CA ILE A 10 21.00 42.20 -35.77
C ILE A 10 20.71 41.74 -34.34
N GLU A 11 19.50 41.97 -33.88
CA GLU A 11 19.02 41.46 -32.61
C GLU A 11 18.44 40.06 -32.86
N ILE A 12 19.04 39.04 -32.27
CA ILE A 12 18.58 37.67 -32.36
C ILE A 12 17.94 37.33 -31.02
N GLU A 13 16.61 37.34 -30.96
CA GLU A 13 15.88 36.81 -29.83
C GLU A 13 15.90 35.27 -29.90
N MET A 14 16.51 34.67 -28.91
CA MET A 14 16.49 33.21 -28.77
C MET A 14 15.41 32.83 -27.80
N GLU A 15 14.43 32.08 -28.25
CA GLU A 15 13.44 31.44 -27.35
C GLU A 15 14.13 30.27 -26.64
N PRO A 16 14.04 30.19 -25.29
CA PRO A 16 14.58 29.06 -24.58
C PRO A 16 13.73 27.83 -24.94
N ASN A 17 14.34 26.87 -25.61
CA ASN A 17 13.72 25.56 -25.85
C ASN A 17 13.74 24.75 -24.55
N THR A 18 12.73 24.92 -23.73
CA THR A 18 12.55 24.10 -22.55
C THR A 18 12.05 22.72 -22.99
N MET A 19 12.97 21.79 -23.17
CA MET A 19 12.60 20.37 -23.22
C MET A 19 12.10 19.97 -21.83
N GLN A 20 10.79 19.78 -21.69
CA GLN A 20 10.24 19.07 -20.53
C GLN A 20 10.70 17.63 -20.62
N ILE A 21 11.69 17.29 -19.82
CA ILE A 21 12.05 15.89 -19.59
C ILE A 21 10.87 15.31 -18.80
N GLU A 22 10.19 14.33 -19.37
CA GLU A 22 9.17 13.58 -18.64
C GLU A 22 9.74 13.11 -17.31
N ALA A 23 9.08 13.48 -16.23
CA ALA A 23 9.52 13.09 -14.89
C ALA A 23 9.68 11.56 -14.85
N VAL A 24 10.91 11.13 -14.58
CA VAL A 24 11.16 9.70 -14.36
C VAL A 24 10.37 9.28 -13.14
N SER A 25 9.24 8.61 -13.35
CA SER A 25 8.49 8.02 -12.26
C SER A 25 9.31 6.84 -11.73
N VAL A 26 10.07 7.07 -10.68
CA VAL A 26 10.73 5.99 -9.94
C VAL A 26 9.63 5.18 -9.26
N ARG A 27 9.22 4.08 -9.90
CA ARG A 27 8.33 3.12 -9.25
C ARG A 27 9.13 2.42 -8.16
N PRO A 28 8.75 2.53 -6.89
CA PRO A 28 9.42 1.79 -5.84
C PRO A 28 9.29 0.30 -6.16
N SER A 29 10.42 -0.40 -6.17
CA SER A 29 10.42 -1.86 -6.31
C SER A 29 9.69 -2.46 -5.11
N PRO A 30 8.74 -3.41 -5.31
CA PRO A 30 8.08 -4.11 -4.22
C PRO A 30 9.07 -4.92 -3.35
N PHE A 31 10.31 -5.05 -3.82
CA PHE A 31 11.39 -5.74 -3.13
C PHE A 31 12.37 -4.79 -2.42
N ARG A 32 12.02 -3.52 -2.22
CA ARG A 32 12.86 -2.61 -1.43
C ARG A 32 12.86 -3.07 0.03
N HIS A 33 14.00 -3.54 0.48
CA HIS A 33 14.25 -3.80 1.89
C HIS A 33 14.46 -2.47 2.61
N THR A 34 13.74 -2.25 3.70
CA THR A 34 14.02 -1.12 4.61
C THR A 34 15.07 -1.53 5.64
N ALA A 35 15.84 -0.55 6.14
CA ALA A 35 16.84 -0.80 7.18
C ALA A 35 16.23 -1.38 8.46
N GLU A 36 14.94 -1.08 8.73
CA GLU A 36 14.23 -1.54 9.93
C GLU A 36 13.84 -3.02 9.89
N SER A 37 13.60 -3.58 8.71
CA SER A 37 13.28 -5.02 8.56
C SER A 37 13.69 -5.53 7.16
N PRO A 38 14.99 -5.82 6.98
CA PRO A 38 15.53 -6.12 5.65
C PRO A 38 15.06 -7.46 5.08
N VAL A 39 14.59 -8.39 5.90
CA VAL A 39 14.38 -9.79 5.47
C VAL A 39 12.91 -10.17 5.35
N SER A 40 12.02 -9.59 6.14
CA SER A 40 10.67 -10.13 6.35
C SER A 40 9.55 -9.13 6.06
N MET A 41 9.87 -7.91 5.66
CA MET A 41 8.88 -6.89 5.37
C MET A 41 8.56 -6.84 3.88
N ARG A 42 7.29 -6.75 3.55
CA ARG A 42 6.78 -6.51 2.19
C ARG A 42 5.90 -5.28 2.19
N LYS A 43 6.11 -4.43 1.22
CA LYS A 43 5.24 -3.28 0.97
C LYS A 43 4.20 -3.65 -0.08
N ILE A 44 2.95 -3.50 0.29
CA ILE A 44 1.81 -3.71 -0.61
C ILE A 44 1.28 -2.34 -0.97
N GLY A 45 1.50 -1.94 -2.21
CA GLY A 45 1.08 -0.65 -2.71
C GLY A 45 -0.37 -0.65 -3.23
N LEU A 46 -0.92 0.55 -3.41
CA LEU A 46 -2.28 0.74 -3.91
C LEU A 46 -2.58 -0.03 -5.20
N GLN A 47 -1.64 -0.02 -6.16
CA GLN A 47 -1.83 -0.72 -7.43
C GLN A 47 -1.99 -2.23 -7.27
N GLU A 48 -1.31 -2.79 -6.29
CA GLU A 48 -1.38 -4.21 -5.98
C GLU A 48 -2.71 -4.54 -5.28
N ILE A 49 -3.17 -3.65 -4.41
CA ILE A 49 -4.48 -3.74 -3.76
C ILE A 49 -5.60 -3.71 -4.80
N GLU A 50 -5.54 -2.77 -5.75
CA GLU A 50 -6.58 -2.60 -6.77
C GLU A 50 -6.59 -3.72 -7.82
N LYS A 51 -5.41 -4.27 -8.16
CA LYS A 51 -5.26 -5.29 -9.22
C LYS A 51 -5.31 -6.72 -8.70
N SER A 52 -5.40 -6.93 -7.39
CA SER A 52 -5.39 -8.28 -6.82
C SER A 52 -6.65 -9.04 -7.22
N PRO A 53 -6.53 -10.12 -8.02
CA PRO A 53 -7.68 -10.87 -8.49
C PRO A 53 -8.36 -11.61 -7.33
N GLY A 54 -9.70 -11.57 -7.29
CA GLY A 54 -10.49 -12.30 -6.29
C GLY A 54 -10.44 -11.72 -4.88
N SER A 55 -9.74 -10.60 -4.68
CA SER A 55 -9.65 -9.96 -3.36
C SER A 55 -10.94 -9.26 -2.97
N ASN A 56 -11.74 -8.83 -3.94
CA ASN A 56 -12.93 -8.02 -3.73
C ASN A 56 -12.65 -6.82 -2.78
N ARG A 57 -11.44 -6.24 -2.91
CA ARG A 57 -10.91 -5.16 -2.07
C ARG A 57 -10.82 -5.49 -0.57
N ASP A 58 -10.88 -6.76 -0.22
CA ASP A 58 -10.66 -7.23 1.13
C ASP A 58 -9.15 -7.46 1.35
N ILE A 59 -8.60 -6.74 2.32
CA ILE A 59 -7.16 -6.76 2.60
C ILE A 59 -6.71 -8.16 3.05
N SER A 60 -7.53 -8.84 3.85
CA SER A 60 -7.23 -10.19 4.29
C SER A 60 -7.04 -11.13 3.11
N ARG A 61 -7.84 -10.96 2.06
CA ARG A 61 -7.75 -11.77 0.84
C ARG A 61 -6.54 -11.41 -0.01
N ILE A 62 -6.14 -10.14 -0.03
CA ILE A 62 -4.92 -9.70 -0.73
C ILE A 62 -3.70 -10.34 -0.08
N VAL A 63 -3.61 -10.25 1.24
CA VAL A 63 -2.48 -10.79 2.01
C VAL A 63 -2.34 -12.31 1.86
N ARG A 64 -3.43 -13.03 1.63
CA ARG A 64 -3.40 -14.49 1.36
C ARG A 64 -2.59 -14.90 0.12
N SER A 65 -2.43 -14.02 -0.84
CA SER A 65 -1.66 -14.31 -2.05
C SER A 65 -0.15 -14.37 -1.80
N TYR A 66 0.31 -13.94 -0.62
CA TYR A 66 1.73 -13.90 -0.30
C TYR A 66 2.25 -15.23 0.24
N PRO A 67 3.52 -15.55 -0.07
CA PRO A 67 4.17 -16.75 0.44
C PRO A 67 4.20 -16.77 1.97
N GLY A 68 3.91 -17.94 2.54
CA GLY A 68 3.91 -18.13 3.99
C GLY A 68 2.61 -17.72 4.68
N VAL A 69 1.60 -17.31 3.93
CA VAL A 69 0.27 -17.01 4.45
C VAL A 69 -0.67 -18.15 4.07
N ALA A 70 -1.30 -18.75 5.07
CA ALA A 70 -2.38 -19.69 4.91
C ALA A 70 -3.70 -19.04 5.34
N PHE A 71 -4.79 -19.67 5.01
CA PHE A 71 -6.13 -19.20 5.35
C PHE A 71 -6.90 -20.28 6.11
N SER A 72 -7.90 -19.84 6.86
CA SER A 72 -8.80 -20.78 7.51
C SER A 72 -9.55 -21.65 6.49
N PRO A 73 -9.66 -22.94 6.70
CA PRO A 73 -10.47 -23.82 5.84
C PRO A 73 -11.97 -23.52 5.92
N ILE A 74 -12.39 -22.74 6.91
CA ILE A 74 -13.79 -22.33 7.09
C ILE A 74 -14.09 -21.18 6.14
N GLY A 75 -14.88 -21.43 5.11
CA GLY A 75 -15.03 -20.56 3.93
C GLY A 75 -15.54 -19.14 4.17
N TYR A 76 -16.26 -18.88 5.28
CA TYR A 76 -16.74 -17.53 5.60
C TYR A 76 -15.77 -16.72 6.47
N ARG A 77 -14.66 -17.30 6.93
CA ARG A 77 -13.65 -16.63 7.77
C ARG A 77 -12.49 -16.15 6.94
N ASN A 78 -12.04 -14.95 7.21
CA ASN A 78 -10.84 -14.36 6.61
C ASN A 78 -9.65 -14.36 7.58
N ASP A 79 -9.51 -15.39 8.39
CA ASP A 79 -8.39 -15.54 9.31
C ASP A 79 -7.05 -15.57 8.54
N LEU A 80 -6.08 -14.86 9.07
CA LEU A 80 -4.72 -14.87 8.58
C LEU A 80 -3.87 -15.80 9.45
N ILE A 81 -3.29 -16.80 8.83
CA ILE A 81 -2.36 -17.74 9.44
C ILE A 81 -1.02 -17.53 8.77
N VAL A 82 -0.09 -16.85 9.45
CA VAL A 82 1.21 -16.51 8.89
C VAL A 82 2.28 -17.39 9.51
N ARG A 83 3.01 -18.10 8.65
CA ARG A 83 4.09 -19.01 9.06
C ARG A 83 3.66 -20.05 10.14
N GLY A 84 2.41 -20.47 10.08
CA GLY A 84 1.88 -21.46 11.02
C GLY A 84 1.47 -20.92 12.39
N GLY A 85 1.54 -19.59 12.60
CA GLY A 85 1.06 -18.96 13.83
C GLY A 85 -0.47 -18.87 13.87
N GLY A 86 -1.02 -18.77 15.06
CA GLY A 86 -2.47 -18.65 15.26
C GLY A 86 -3.02 -17.29 14.77
N PRO A 87 -4.32 -17.23 14.42
CA PRO A 87 -4.95 -15.99 13.98
C PRO A 87 -4.85 -14.84 14.99
N SER A 88 -4.90 -15.13 16.28
CA SER A 88 -4.77 -14.13 17.36
C SER A 88 -3.36 -13.62 17.60
N GLU A 89 -2.37 -14.23 16.96
CA GLU A 89 -0.96 -13.85 17.08
C GLU A 89 -0.54 -12.73 16.12
N ASN A 90 -1.44 -12.34 15.22
CA ASN A 90 -1.24 -11.23 14.31
C ASN A 90 -1.56 -9.91 15.03
N ARG A 91 -0.84 -8.85 14.67
CA ARG A 91 -1.10 -7.50 15.15
C ARG A 91 -1.38 -6.58 13.97
N PHE A 92 -2.33 -5.68 14.17
CA PHE A 92 -2.79 -4.75 13.15
C PHE A 92 -2.59 -3.33 13.65
N TYR A 93 -2.03 -2.48 12.80
CA TYR A 93 -1.82 -1.07 13.09
C TYR A 93 -2.43 -0.23 11.96
N MET A 94 -2.99 0.92 12.31
CA MET A 94 -3.48 1.91 11.38
C MET A 94 -2.85 3.26 11.73
N ASP A 95 -2.01 3.78 10.85
CA ASP A 95 -1.20 4.98 11.09
C ASP A 95 -0.48 4.96 12.45
N GLY A 96 0.07 3.80 12.82
CA GLY A 96 0.80 3.59 14.06
C GLY A 96 -0.05 3.28 15.31
N ILE A 97 -1.37 3.30 15.19
CA ILE A 97 -2.29 2.95 16.28
C ILE A 97 -2.69 1.48 16.15
N GLU A 98 -2.53 0.70 17.22
CA GLU A 98 -2.94 -0.69 17.23
C GLU A 98 -4.48 -0.81 17.19
N ILE A 99 -4.99 -1.64 16.27
CA ILE A 99 -6.39 -1.98 16.13
C ILE A 99 -6.60 -3.47 16.41
N PRO A 100 -7.68 -3.86 17.08
CA PRO A 100 -7.86 -5.24 17.52
C PRO A 100 -8.11 -6.21 16.36
N ASN A 101 -8.83 -5.79 15.34
CA ASN A 101 -9.22 -6.60 14.19
C ASN A 101 -9.33 -5.75 12.94
N ILE A 102 -9.21 -6.40 11.78
CA ILE A 102 -9.37 -5.76 10.46
C ILE A 102 -10.69 -6.13 9.78
N ASN A 103 -11.45 -7.06 10.37
CA ASN A 103 -12.71 -7.54 9.80
C ASN A 103 -13.84 -7.46 10.82
N HIS A 104 -15.04 -7.17 10.34
CA HIS A 104 -16.27 -7.27 11.11
C HIS A 104 -16.60 -8.74 11.45
N PHE A 105 -17.33 -8.94 12.52
CA PHE A 105 -17.83 -10.25 12.95
C PHE A 105 -16.72 -11.27 13.25
N ALA A 106 -15.54 -10.77 13.65
CA ALA A 106 -14.49 -11.63 14.15
C ALA A 106 -14.93 -12.27 15.47
N THR A 107 -14.70 -13.58 15.58
CA THR A 107 -14.94 -14.31 16.82
C THR A 107 -13.72 -14.23 17.74
N GLN A 108 -13.89 -14.55 19.01
CA GLN A 108 -12.79 -14.59 19.96
C GLN A 108 -11.68 -15.54 19.48
N GLY A 109 -10.43 -15.08 19.55
CA GLY A 109 -9.28 -15.84 19.06
C GLY A 109 -9.11 -15.87 17.54
N ALA A 110 -9.97 -15.20 16.77
CA ALA A 110 -9.86 -15.04 15.35
C ALA A 110 -9.23 -13.69 14.99
N SER A 111 -8.55 -13.61 13.85
CA SER A 111 -8.07 -12.35 13.27
C SER A 111 -8.96 -11.83 12.15
N GLY A 112 -9.93 -12.63 11.72
CA GLY A 112 -10.75 -12.30 10.57
C GLY A 112 -12.20 -12.76 10.67
N GLY A 113 -13.06 -11.93 10.10
CA GLY A 113 -14.47 -12.22 9.84
C GLY A 113 -14.76 -12.07 8.35
N PRO A 114 -16.02 -12.18 7.94
CA PRO A 114 -16.38 -12.23 6.51
C PRO A 114 -16.22 -10.91 5.77
N VAL A 115 -16.20 -9.77 6.47
CA VAL A 115 -16.23 -8.43 5.87
C VAL A 115 -15.16 -7.55 6.49
N SER A 116 -14.35 -6.91 5.64
CA SER A 116 -13.32 -5.97 6.09
C SER A 116 -13.92 -4.71 6.73
N ILE A 117 -13.32 -4.25 7.84
CA ILE A 117 -13.61 -2.96 8.47
C ILE A 117 -12.89 -1.85 7.70
N VAL A 118 -11.70 -2.16 7.20
CA VAL A 118 -10.83 -1.19 6.55
C VAL A 118 -11.22 -1.06 5.08
N ASN A 119 -11.57 0.16 4.68
CA ASN A 119 -11.83 0.44 3.28
C ASN A 119 -10.51 0.51 2.51
N ALA A 120 -10.30 -0.42 1.58
CA ALA A 120 -9.10 -0.48 0.75
C ALA A 120 -8.84 0.81 -0.05
N ASP A 121 -9.87 1.59 -0.37
CA ASP A 121 -9.73 2.85 -1.10
C ASP A 121 -9.04 3.95 -0.28
N LEU A 122 -9.07 3.85 1.04
CA LEU A 122 -8.41 4.80 1.94
C LEU A 122 -6.95 4.44 2.21
N ILE A 123 -6.51 3.26 1.81
CA ILE A 123 -5.16 2.79 2.07
C ILE A 123 -4.21 3.31 0.99
N ARG A 124 -3.08 3.86 1.41
CA ARG A 124 -1.97 4.24 0.55
C ARG A 124 -1.01 3.08 0.34
N GLU A 125 -0.59 2.45 1.43
CA GLU A 125 0.29 1.29 1.44
C GLU A 125 0.08 0.46 2.70
N ILE A 126 0.49 -0.80 2.65
CA ILE A 126 0.49 -1.71 3.79
C ILE A 126 1.91 -2.23 3.95
N ASP A 127 2.49 -2.06 5.13
CA ASP A 127 3.72 -2.73 5.49
C ASP A 127 3.37 -4.06 6.18
N PHE A 128 3.68 -5.16 5.49
CA PHE A 128 3.40 -6.51 5.97
C PHE A 128 4.69 -7.18 6.45
N TYR A 129 4.77 -7.43 7.75
CA TYR A 129 5.89 -8.10 8.39
C TYR A 129 5.52 -9.53 8.71
N THR A 130 6.32 -10.48 8.26
CA THR A 130 6.14 -11.92 8.53
C THR A 130 7.16 -12.46 9.54
N GLY A 131 7.90 -11.60 10.19
CA GLY A 131 8.94 -11.89 11.19
C GLY A 131 9.89 -10.71 11.32
N ALA A 132 10.85 -10.77 12.23
CA ALA A 132 11.80 -9.71 12.49
C ALA A 132 11.11 -8.35 12.68
N PHE A 133 10.18 -8.30 13.63
CA PHE A 133 9.36 -7.13 13.89
C PHE A 133 10.22 -5.98 14.43
N PRO A 134 9.98 -4.74 13.99
CA PRO A 134 10.63 -3.57 14.55
C PRO A 134 10.24 -3.37 16.03
N ALA A 135 11.12 -2.78 16.81
CA ALA A 135 10.94 -2.61 18.27
C ALA A 135 9.66 -1.85 18.65
N ASN A 136 9.19 -0.96 17.78
CA ASN A 136 7.94 -0.22 17.96
C ASN A 136 6.66 -1.04 17.64
N ARG A 137 6.81 -2.31 17.26
CA ARG A 137 5.70 -3.25 16.96
C ARG A 137 5.82 -4.49 17.83
N ALA A 138 5.97 -4.26 19.14
CA ALA A 138 6.10 -5.33 20.12
C ALA A 138 4.81 -6.14 20.29
N GLY A 139 4.94 -7.39 20.75
CA GLY A 139 3.80 -8.24 21.09
C GLY A 139 3.22 -9.04 19.92
N ALA A 140 3.75 -8.92 18.72
CA ALA A 140 3.42 -9.80 17.62
C ALA A 140 4.19 -11.11 17.72
N LEU A 141 3.53 -12.23 17.47
CA LEU A 141 4.15 -13.56 17.44
C LEU A 141 4.21 -14.14 16.02
N SER A 142 3.22 -13.81 15.19
CA SER A 142 3.08 -14.35 13.84
C SER A 142 3.31 -13.30 12.75
N SER A 143 2.54 -12.23 12.74
CA SER A 143 2.71 -11.15 11.76
C SER A 143 2.29 -9.78 12.29
N VAL A 144 2.75 -8.76 11.58
CA VAL A 144 2.29 -7.37 11.75
C VAL A 144 1.83 -6.84 10.40
N LEU A 145 0.64 -6.26 10.36
CA LEU A 145 0.14 -5.46 9.26
C LEU A 145 0.01 -4.01 9.71
N ASP A 146 0.75 -3.13 9.08
CA ASP A 146 0.72 -1.69 9.36
C ASP A 146 0.13 -0.96 8.16
N PHE A 147 -1.08 -0.45 8.33
CA PHE A 147 -1.84 0.26 7.30
C PHE A 147 -1.51 1.74 7.37
N LYS A 148 -1.09 2.31 6.25
CA LYS A 148 -0.91 3.73 6.10
C LYS A 148 -2.04 4.29 5.25
N LEU A 149 -2.78 5.20 5.80
CA LEU A 149 -3.89 5.83 5.12
C LEU A 149 -3.40 6.88 4.12
N ARG A 150 -4.27 7.23 3.20
CA ARG A 150 -4.04 8.31 2.26
C ARG A 150 -4.26 9.65 2.95
N ASP A 151 -3.41 10.59 2.61
CA ASP A 151 -3.61 11.97 3.00
C ASP A 151 -4.83 12.55 2.26
N GLY A 152 -5.62 13.35 2.95
CA GLY A 152 -6.71 14.11 2.33
C GLY A 152 -6.16 15.17 1.38
N ASN A 153 -6.92 15.49 0.34
CA ASN A 153 -6.60 16.61 -0.54
C ASN A 153 -7.42 17.85 -0.11
N PRO A 154 -6.79 18.90 0.43
CA PRO A 154 -7.51 20.08 0.89
C PRO A 154 -8.06 20.95 -0.26
N GLU A 155 -7.51 20.79 -1.47
CA GLU A 155 -7.86 21.63 -2.61
C GLU A 155 -8.96 21.03 -3.48
N LYS A 156 -9.11 19.70 -3.46
CA LYS A 156 -10.02 19.00 -4.36
C LYS A 156 -10.81 17.92 -3.65
N GLN A 157 -12.13 18.01 -3.73
CA GLN A 157 -13.01 16.94 -3.30
C GLN A 157 -13.03 15.81 -4.33
N THR A 158 -12.90 14.59 -3.86
CA THR A 158 -13.00 13.39 -4.69
C THR A 158 -14.09 12.48 -4.14
N PHE A 159 -14.95 12.01 -5.04
CA PHE A 159 -15.99 11.05 -4.72
C PHE A 159 -15.72 9.75 -5.46
N LYS A 160 -15.81 8.64 -4.75
CA LYS A 160 -15.70 7.30 -5.34
C LYS A 160 -16.93 6.50 -4.94
N ALA A 161 -17.72 6.10 -5.91
CA ALA A 161 -18.86 5.21 -5.73
C ALA A 161 -18.59 3.90 -6.49
N THR A 162 -18.87 2.77 -5.85
CA THR A 162 -18.74 1.44 -6.45
C THR A 162 -20.04 0.70 -6.31
N LEU A 163 -20.62 0.31 -7.45
CA LEU A 163 -21.79 -0.57 -7.48
C LEU A 163 -21.27 -1.96 -7.82
N GLY A 164 -21.47 -2.90 -6.90
CA GLY A 164 -21.18 -4.31 -7.10
C GLY A 164 -22.46 -5.06 -7.44
N ALA A 165 -22.38 -6.02 -8.36
CA ALA A 165 -23.42 -7.00 -8.63
C ALA A 165 -23.02 -8.35 -8.06
#